data_8f63746c767ca01e2a901c3d1a433323
#
_entry.id   8f63746c767ca01e2a901c3d1a433323
#
_cell.length_a   1.000
_cell.length_b   1.000
_cell.length_c   1.000
_cell.angle_alpha   90.00
_cell.angle_beta   90.00
_cell.angle_gamma   90.00
#
_symmetry.space_group_name_H-M   'P 1'
#
loop_
_entity.id
_entity.type
_entity.pdbx_description
1 polymer ?
#
loop_
_entity_poly.entity_id
_entity_poly.type
_entity_poly.pdbx_seq_one_letter_code
_entity_poly.pdbx_strand_id
1 'polypeptide(L)'
;MAILTDDMKRLIREQRLGFYATVCEDGSPNLSPKGTTYVLDDDHLFFADVRSPQTVANIRRGSLVEVNVVDPLARKGYRFKGPAAIHEPGTSRFAEGVERLRETGSRLADRVRAIVVVEVREARALVSPAYDDGTVTEGEVVRIFRERYANLHREPGTAPPPAAPAPAAPQPRRPMPASRPVAIPPPPTPVASAFSAGDAIRFPDPQRGEQMTHGTFVEVAVGHPIEVPSRVGGVPPRLVESAWVRREDGTTARVIHAWIRPDGDGGPT
;
A
#
# COMPACT_ATOMS: atom_id res chain seq x y z
N MET A 1 12.52 -22.25 -4.18
CA MET A 1 13.41 -21.30 -4.89
C MET A 1 13.38 -20.02 -4.07
N ALA A 2 14.54 -19.50 -3.66
CA ALA A 2 14.62 -18.28 -2.84
C ALA A 2 13.95 -17.10 -3.55
N ILE A 3 13.05 -16.37 -2.87
CA ILE A 3 12.36 -15.20 -3.44
C ILE A 3 13.20 -13.94 -3.28
N LEU A 4 13.88 -13.81 -2.13
CA LEU A 4 14.70 -12.65 -1.83
C LEU A 4 16.07 -12.77 -2.50
N THR A 5 16.31 -11.97 -3.53
CA THR A 5 17.62 -11.86 -4.19
C THR A 5 18.63 -11.16 -3.27
N ASP A 6 19.91 -11.27 -3.58
CA ASP A 6 20.97 -10.61 -2.83
C ASP A 6 20.82 -9.08 -2.83
N ASP A 7 20.35 -8.49 -3.93
CA ASP A 7 20.10 -7.06 -4.01
C ASP A 7 18.92 -6.62 -3.13
N MET A 8 17.83 -7.41 -3.09
CA MET A 8 16.72 -7.17 -2.15
C MET A 8 17.19 -7.20 -0.70
N LYS A 9 17.96 -8.22 -0.34
CA LYS A 9 18.53 -8.37 1.00
C LYS A 9 19.49 -7.24 1.34
N ARG A 10 20.32 -6.80 0.39
CA ARG A 10 21.22 -5.65 0.54
C ARG A 10 20.42 -4.39 0.85
N LEU A 11 19.42 -4.06 0.02
CA LEU A 11 18.59 -2.87 0.19
C LEU A 11 17.90 -2.86 1.57
N ILE A 12 17.32 -3.98 1.99
CA ILE A 12 16.67 -4.08 3.30
C ILE A 12 17.67 -3.83 4.43
N ARG A 13 18.89 -4.39 4.34
CA ARG A 13 19.93 -4.17 5.35
C ARG A 13 20.39 -2.72 5.42
N GLU A 14 20.46 -2.04 4.27
CA GLU A 14 20.90 -0.63 4.19
C GLU A 14 19.81 0.32 4.69
N GLN A 15 18.55 0.13 4.28
CA GLN A 15 17.48 1.06 4.57
C GLN A 15 16.82 0.82 5.94
N ARG A 16 16.60 -0.44 6.33
CA ARG A 16 15.96 -0.86 7.59
C ARG A 16 14.58 -0.28 7.85
N LEU A 17 14.11 0.63 7.01
CA LEU A 17 12.80 1.26 7.08
C LEU A 17 11.86 0.62 6.05
N GLY A 18 10.89 -0.13 6.54
CA GLY A 18 9.81 -0.68 5.72
C GLY A 18 8.49 0.02 6.02
N PHE A 19 7.70 0.24 4.99
CA PHE A 19 6.32 0.73 5.10
C PHE A 19 5.38 -0.46 4.96
N TYR A 20 4.74 -0.84 6.05
CA TYR A 20 3.89 -2.02 6.15
C TYR A 20 2.43 -1.65 5.99
N ALA A 21 1.81 -2.11 4.91
CA ALA A 21 0.39 -1.97 4.66
C ALA A 21 -0.36 -3.22 5.12
N THR A 22 -1.48 -3.02 5.79
CA THR A 22 -2.44 -4.06 6.20
C THR A 22 -3.85 -3.52 6.03
N VAL A 23 -4.86 -4.38 6.07
CA VAL A 23 -6.26 -4.02 5.93
C VAL A 23 -6.94 -4.09 7.29
N CYS A 24 -7.61 -3.01 7.68
CA CYS A 24 -8.42 -2.94 8.90
C CYS A 24 -9.71 -3.76 8.75
N GLU A 25 -10.40 -3.99 9.87
CA GLU A 25 -11.66 -4.72 9.92
C GLU A 25 -12.76 -4.09 9.06
N ASP A 26 -12.79 -2.77 9.00
CA ASP A 26 -13.70 -1.98 8.17
C ASP A 26 -13.28 -1.90 6.69
N GLY A 27 -12.25 -2.66 6.28
CA GLY A 27 -11.70 -2.63 4.92
C GLY A 27 -10.80 -1.44 4.63
N SER A 28 -10.62 -0.50 5.54
CA SER A 28 -9.73 0.64 5.33
C SER A 28 -8.26 0.23 5.36
N PRO A 29 -7.37 0.89 4.59
CA PRO A 29 -5.95 0.61 4.61
C PRO A 29 -5.30 1.16 5.89
N ASN A 30 -4.39 0.39 6.47
CA ASN A 30 -3.48 0.85 7.51
C ASN A 30 -2.05 0.79 6.98
N LEU A 31 -1.34 1.89 7.02
CA LEU A 31 0.07 1.97 6.63
C LEU A 31 0.92 2.43 7.81
N SER A 32 1.96 1.66 8.13
CA SER A 32 2.79 1.94 9.29
C SER A 32 4.28 1.76 8.98
N PRO A 33 5.12 2.79 9.21
CA PRO A 33 6.58 2.66 9.07
C PRO A 33 7.16 1.80 10.20
N LYS A 34 8.13 0.95 9.85
CA LYS A 34 8.87 0.09 10.77
C LYS A 34 10.36 0.26 10.54
N GLY A 35 11.05 0.92 11.46
CA GLY A 35 12.51 1.09 11.44
C GLY A 35 13.27 -0.17 11.87
N THR A 36 12.58 -1.26 12.13
CA THR A 36 13.13 -2.55 12.53
C THR A 36 12.83 -3.62 11.49
N THR A 37 12.95 -3.28 10.21
CA THR A 37 12.77 -4.22 9.10
C THR A 37 14.07 -4.97 8.82
N TYR A 38 14.03 -6.29 8.89
CA TYR A 38 15.18 -7.16 8.69
C TYR A 38 14.86 -8.34 7.79
N VAL A 39 15.90 -8.88 7.18
CA VAL A 39 15.86 -10.19 6.51
C VAL A 39 16.02 -11.27 7.57
N LEU A 40 15.13 -12.24 7.58
CA LEU A 40 15.26 -13.42 8.42
C LEU A 40 16.02 -14.53 7.69
N ASP A 41 15.55 -14.86 6.50
CA ASP A 41 16.13 -15.86 5.61
C ASP A 41 15.82 -15.53 4.13
N ASP A 42 15.87 -16.53 3.26
CA ASP A 42 15.73 -16.37 1.81
C ASP A 42 14.30 -16.01 1.36
N ASP A 43 13.31 -16.24 2.21
CA ASP A 43 11.90 -16.06 1.89
C ASP A 43 11.13 -15.27 2.96
N HIS A 44 11.82 -14.84 4.03
CA HIS A 44 11.15 -14.15 5.14
C HIS A 44 11.81 -12.82 5.51
N LEU A 45 10.94 -11.85 5.77
CA LEU A 45 11.27 -10.60 6.44
C LEU A 45 10.68 -10.60 7.85
N PHE A 46 11.26 -9.80 8.75
CA PHE A 46 10.60 -9.55 10.02
C PHE A 46 10.71 -8.09 10.45
N PHE A 47 9.82 -7.67 11.32
CA PHE A 47 9.97 -6.47 12.10
C PHE A 47 9.68 -6.74 13.58
N ALA A 48 10.28 -5.92 14.45
CA ALA A 48 9.99 -5.95 15.87
C ALA A 48 8.80 -5.03 16.19
N ASP A 49 7.76 -5.58 16.80
CA ASP A 49 6.66 -4.79 17.32
C ASP A 49 7.04 -4.17 18.67
N VAL A 50 7.24 -2.86 18.66
CA VAL A 50 7.41 -2.05 19.87
C VAL A 50 6.13 -1.27 20.19
N ARG A 51 5.46 -0.75 19.16
CA ARG A 51 4.22 0.02 19.27
C ARG A 51 3.46 0.02 17.94
N SER A 52 2.83 -1.10 17.60
CA SER A 52 2.11 -1.28 16.33
C SER A 52 0.75 -1.94 16.52
N PRO A 53 -0.13 -1.45 17.42
CA PRO A 53 -1.33 -2.16 17.83
C PRO A 53 -2.24 -2.47 16.65
N GLN A 54 -2.46 -1.52 15.74
CA GLN A 54 -3.34 -1.71 14.59
C GLN A 54 -2.78 -2.71 13.58
N THR A 55 -1.47 -2.63 13.26
CA THR A 55 -0.83 -3.59 12.35
C THR A 55 -0.93 -5.02 12.89
N VAL A 56 -0.63 -5.20 14.19
CA VAL A 56 -0.71 -6.51 14.85
C VAL A 56 -2.15 -7.02 14.89
N ALA A 57 -3.13 -6.17 15.22
CA ALA A 57 -4.55 -6.54 15.23
C ALA A 57 -5.01 -6.98 13.82
N ASN A 58 -4.61 -6.28 12.77
CA ASN A 58 -4.96 -6.63 11.40
C ASN A 58 -4.35 -7.99 10.99
N ILE A 59 -3.09 -8.24 11.34
CA ILE A 59 -2.42 -9.52 11.06
C ILE A 59 -3.11 -10.66 11.81
N ARG A 60 -3.50 -10.47 13.08
CA ARG A 60 -4.25 -11.48 13.84
C ARG A 60 -5.59 -11.85 13.21
N ARG A 61 -6.23 -10.92 12.50
CA ARG A 61 -7.45 -11.16 11.72
C ARG A 61 -7.20 -11.74 10.32
N GLY A 62 -5.96 -12.09 9.99
CA GLY A 62 -5.61 -12.71 8.71
C GLY A 62 -5.32 -11.72 7.57
N SER A 63 -5.13 -10.42 7.86
CA SER A 63 -4.70 -9.48 6.83
C SER A 63 -3.38 -9.92 6.20
N LEU A 64 -3.32 -9.95 4.88
CA LEU A 64 -2.06 -9.98 4.17
C LEU A 64 -1.26 -8.70 4.45
N VAL A 65 0.04 -8.80 4.33
CA VAL A 65 0.95 -7.68 4.50
C VAL A 65 1.62 -7.35 3.18
N GLU A 66 1.68 -6.07 2.85
CA GLU A 66 2.53 -5.56 1.79
C GLU A 66 3.58 -4.62 2.39
N VAL A 67 4.84 -4.81 2.01
CA VAL A 67 5.98 -4.06 2.56
C VAL A 67 6.70 -3.36 1.43
N ASN A 68 6.87 -2.04 1.53
CA ASN A 68 7.75 -1.29 0.64
C ASN A 68 9.03 -0.89 1.36
N VAL A 69 10.17 -1.22 0.77
CA VAL A 69 11.49 -0.74 1.18
C VAL A 69 12.09 0.01 0.00
N VAL A 70 12.46 1.27 0.20
CA VAL A 70 12.89 2.15 -0.87
C VAL A 70 14.17 2.89 -0.46
N ASP A 71 15.14 2.96 -1.37
CA ASP A 71 16.23 3.92 -1.28
C ASP A 71 15.72 5.29 -1.73
N PRO A 72 15.60 6.27 -0.82
CA PRO A 72 15.08 7.58 -1.16
C PRO A 72 16.03 8.40 -2.04
N LEU A 73 17.34 8.08 -2.04
CA LEU A 73 18.33 8.75 -2.87
C LEU A 73 18.32 8.19 -4.29
N ALA A 74 18.37 6.88 -4.43
CA ALA A 74 18.31 6.22 -5.74
C ALA A 74 16.90 6.20 -6.32
N ARG A 75 15.84 6.44 -5.53
CA ARG A 75 14.44 6.36 -5.97
C ARG A 75 14.08 5.00 -6.55
N LYS A 76 14.69 3.95 -6.00
CA LYS A 76 14.47 2.54 -6.32
C LYS A 76 14.21 1.75 -5.06
N GLY A 77 13.55 0.63 -5.20
CA GLY A 77 13.25 -0.24 -4.07
C GLY A 77 12.55 -1.51 -4.47
N TYR A 78 11.96 -2.15 -3.49
CA TYR A 78 11.18 -3.37 -3.69
C TYR A 78 9.89 -3.34 -2.86
N ARG A 79 8.90 -4.01 -3.40
CA ARG A 79 7.63 -4.33 -2.78
C ARG A 79 7.60 -5.83 -2.52
N PHE A 80 7.28 -6.20 -1.29
CA PHE A 80 7.15 -7.59 -0.85
C PHE A 80 5.73 -7.81 -0.36
N LYS A 81 5.15 -8.99 -0.65
CA LYS A 81 3.79 -9.30 -0.25
C LYS A 81 3.66 -10.73 0.24
N GLY A 82 2.87 -10.92 1.29
CA GLY A 82 2.55 -12.24 1.81
C GLY A 82 1.84 -12.23 3.16
N PRO A 83 1.54 -13.42 3.71
CA PRO A 83 1.01 -13.54 5.05
C PRO A 83 2.07 -13.24 6.11
N ALA A 84 1.63 -12.91 7.31
CA ALA A 84 2.53 -12.69 8.43
C ALA A 84 2.10 -13.48 9.67
N ALA A 85 3.10 -13.92 10.46
CA ALA A 85 2.92 -14.59 11.74
C ALA A 85 3.50 -13.74 12.88
N ILE A 86 2.82 -13.77 14.03
CA ILE A 86 3.21 -13.05 15.24
C ILE A 86 3.84 -14.04 16.22
N HIS A 87 5.07 -13.76 16.61
CA HIS A 87 5.82 -14.57 17.57
C HIS A 87 5.98 -13.78 18.88
N GLU A 88 5.34 -14.24 19.92
CA GLU A 88 5.34 -13.64 21.25
C GLU A 88 6.54 -14.12 22.10
N PRO A 89 6.87 -13.42 23.21
CA PRO A 89 7.89 -13.86 24.16
C PRO A 89 7.71 -15.32 24.56
N GLY A 90 8.84 -16.06 24.65
CA GLY A 90 8.85 -17.50 24.94
C GLY A 90 8.94 -18.40 23.71
N THR A 91 8.77 -17.87 22.50
CA THR A 91 9.00 -18.62 21.26
C THR A 91 10.44 -18.49 20.77
N SER A 92 10.95 -19.51 20.07
CA SER A 92 12.30 -19.50 19.49
C SER A 92 12.47 -18.34 18.47
N ARG A 93 11.46 -18.09 17.65
CA ARG A 93 11.47 -17.00 16.67
C ARG A 93 11.49 -15.62 17.32
N PHE A 94 10.84 -15.46 18.47
CA PHE A 94 10.95 -14.23 19.25
C PHE A 94 12.38 -14.01 19.73
N ALA A 95 13.00 -15.03 20.34
CA ALA A 95 14.37 -14.96 20.84
C ALA A 95 15.37 -14.64 19.72
N GLU A 96 15.25 -15.31 18.57
CA GLU A 96 16.07 -15.07 17.37
C GLU A 96 15.94 -13.61 16.87
N GLY A 97 14.71 -13.11 16.74
CA GLY A 97 14.48 -11.74 16.28
C GLY A 97 15.00 -10.68 17.22
N VAL A 98 14.85 -10.88 18.54
CA VAL A 98 15.41 -9.97 19.56
C VAL A 98 16.93 -9.98 19.52
N GLU A 99 17.58 -11.14 19.36
CA GLU A 99 19.03 -11.23 19.26
C GLU A 99 19.56 -10.52 18.02
N ARG A 100 18.89 -10.66 16.88
CA ARG A 100 19.20 -9.88 15.65
C ARG A 100 19.14 -8.38 15.89
N LEU A 101 18.17 -7.91 16.68
CA LEU A 101 18.11 -6.50 17.04
C LEU A 101 19.32 -6.08 17.91
N ARG A 102 19.73 -6.91 18.87
CA ARG A 102 20.89 -6.64 19.73
C ARG A 102 22.20 -6.58 18.94
N GLU A 103 22.41 -7.52 18.02
CA GLU A 103 23.56 -7.53 17.11
C GLU A 103 23.69 -6.22 16.29
N THR A 104 22.59 -5.57 15.98
CA THR A 104 22.58 -4.28 15.26
C THR A 104 22.73 -3.06 16.17
N GLY A 105 22.94 -3.26 17.48
CA GLY A 105 23.05 -2.18 18.46
C GLY A 105 21.73 -1.45 18.75
N SER A 106 20.60 -2.06 18.43
CA SER A 106 19.29 -1.44 18.62
C SER A 106 18.94 -1.33 20.12
N ARG A 107 18.69 -0.11 20.59
CA ARG A 107 18.20 0.15 21.96
C ARG A 107 16.73 -0.27 22.17
N LEU A 108 16.07 -0.79 21.13
CA LEU A 108 14.66 -1.19 21.18
C LEU A 108 14.48 -2.64 21.61
N ALA A 109 15.55 -3.45 21.66
CA ALA A 109 15.49 -4.89 21.94
C ALA A 109 14.70 -5.23 23.21
N ASP A 110 14.86 -4.48 24.29
CA ASP A 110 14.19 -4.72 25.56
C ASP A 110 12.73 -4.21 25.62
N ARG A 111 12.28 -3.54 24.55
CA ARG A 111 10.91 -3.00 24.42
C ARG A 111 10.06 -3.77 23.44
N VAL A 112 10.59 -4.83 22.86
CA VAL A 112 9.91 -5.66 21.86
C VAL A 112 8.79 -6.45 22.53
N ARG A 113 7.58 -6.34 21.96
CA ARG A 113 6.40 -7.07 22.41
C ARG A 113 6.19 -8.36 21.63
N ALA A 114 6.52 -8.31 20.33
CA ALA A 114 6.45 -9.46 19.44
C ALA A 114 7.42 -9.28 18.28
N ILE A 115 7.83 -10.38 17.67
CA ILE A 115 8.47 -10.42 16.36
C ILE A 115 7.42 -10.81 15.34
N VAL A 116 7.23 -9.99 14.33
CA VAL A 116 6.29 -10.26 13.25
C VAL A 116 7.09 -10.69 12.02
N VAL A 117 6.89 -11.92 11.60
CA VAL A 117 7.57 -12.53 10.46
C VAL A 117 6.62 -12.52 9.26
N VAL A 118 7.06 -11.96 8.14
CA VAL A 118 6.34 -11.94 6.87
C VAL A 118 6.94 -13.00 5.95
N GLU A 119 6.16 -14.01 5.56
CA GLU A 119 6.50 -14.94 4.50
C GLU A 119 6.31 -14.24 3.15
N VAL A 120 7.39 -13.97 2.46
CA VAL A 120 7.33 -13.30 1.14
C VAL A 120 6.90 -14.31 0.10
N ARG A 121 5.75 -14.07 -0.53
CA ARG A 121 5.23 -14.87 -1.65
C ARG A 121 5.36 -14.17 -3.00
N GLU A 122 5.51 -12.85 -2.96
CA GLU A 122 5.67 -12.03 -4.14
C GLU A 122 6.65 -10.91 -3.83
N ALA A 123 7.60 -10.66 -4.77
CA ALA A 123 8.49 -9.51 -4.72
C ALA A 123 8.51 -8.81 -6.09
N ARG A 124 8.41 -7.48 -6.09
CA ARG A 124 8.45 -6.64 -7.30
C ARG A 124 9.37 -5.44 -7.11
N ALA A 125 10.07 -5.07 -8.15
CA ALA A 125 10.87 -3.85 -8.16
C ALA A 125 9.96 -2.60 -8.13
N LEU A 126 10.41 -1.58 -7.43
CA LEU A 126 9.87 -0.22 -7.45
C LEU A 126 10.95 0.69 -8.05
N VAL A 127 10.64 1.30 -9.18
CA VAL A 127 11.57 2.16 -9.90
C VAL A 127 10.88 3.47 -10.22
N SER A 128 11.57 4.58 -10.01
CA SER A 128 11.02 5.90 -10.35
C SER A 128 10.87 6.04 -11.88
N PRO A 129 9.78 6.66 -12.37
CA PRO A 129 9.63 6.99 -13.78
C PRO A 129 10.76 7.86 -14.36
N ALA A 130 11.58 8.47 -13.52
CA ALA A 130 12.76 9.20 -13.96
C ALA A 130 13.76 8.34 -14.74
N TYR A 131 13.66 7.02 -14.64
CA TYR A 131 14.53 6.06 -15.34
C TYR A 131 13.94 5.54 -16.66
N ASP A 132 12.68 5.86 -16.98
CA ASP A 132 11.95 5.22 -18.08
C ASP A 132 12.52 5.55 -19.46
N ASP A 133 13.10 6.75 -19.62
CA ASP A 133 13.67 7.19 -20.88
C ASP A 133 15.17 6.88 -21.04
N GLY A 134 15.79 6.28 -20.03
CA GLY A 134 17.21 5.92 -20.03
C GLY A 134 18.18 7.11 -20.09
N THR A 135 17.69 8.34 -19.95
CA THR A 135 18.52 9.56 -20.06
C THR A 135 19.28 9.87 -18.77
N VAL A 136 18.84 9.33 -17.65
CA VAL A 136 19.38 9.63 -16.31
C VAL A 136 20.01 8.38 -15.71
N THR A 137 21.24 8.50 -15.25
CA THR A 137 21.94 7.45 -14.52
C THR A 137 21.56 7.43 -13.04
N GLU A 138 21.71 6.30 -12.37
CA GLU A 138 21.48 6.18 -10.93
C GLU A 138 22.37 7.14 -10.14
N GLY A 139 23.64 7.31 -10.53
CA GLY A 139 24.55 8.22 -9.88
C GLY A 139 24.08 9.68 -9.93
N GLU A 140 23.48 10.11 -11.04
CA GLU A 140 22.91 11.45 -11.18
C GLU A 140 21.68 11.62 -10.29
N VAL A 141 20.77 10.63 -10.25
CA VAL A 141 19.59 10.67 -9.37
C VAL A 141 20.03 10.75 -7.92
N VAL A 142 20.97 9.90 -7.49
CA VAL A 142 21.51 9.90 -6.13
C VAL A 142 22.14 11.26 -5.79
N ARG A 143 22.90 11.87 -6.70
CA ARG A 143 23.50 13.19 -6.48
C ARG A 143 22.43 14.26 -6.27
N ILE A 144 21.43 14.32 -7.14
CA ILE A 144 20.32 15.29 -7.06
C ILE A 144 19.56 15.17 -5.74
N PHE A 145 19.19 13.95 -5.34
CA PHE A 145 18.43 13.76 -4.11
C PHE A 145 19.28 13.92 -2.86
N ARG A 146 20.58 13.60 -2.91
CA ARG A 146 21.51 13.88 -1.81
C ARG A 146 21.64 15.38 -1.56
N GLU A 147 21.79 16.19 -2.59
CA GLU A 147 21.83 17.65 -2.48
C GLU A 147 20.49 18.20 -1.93
N ARG A 148 19.37 17.67 -2.44
CA ARG A 148 18.03 18.04 -1.96
C ARG A 148 17.84 17.73 -0.48
N TYR A 149 18.22 16.54 -0.04
CA TYR A 149 18.06 16.11 1.36
C TYR A 149 19.09 16.76 2.29
N ALA A 150 20.26 17.12 1.81
CA ALA A 150 21.24 17.86 2.60
C ALA A 150 20.74 19.25 3.06
N ASN A 151 19.73 19.78 2.37
CA ASN A 151 19.10 21.05 2.71
C ASN A 151 17.84 20.90 3.62
N LEU A 152 17.40 19.66 3.87
CA LEU A 152 16.36 19.40 4.85
C LEU A 152 16.96 19.47 6.27
N HIS A 153 16.23 20.02 7.21
CA HIS A 153 16.64 20.14 8.63
C HIS A 153 17.84 21.06 8.89
N ARG A 154 18.13 22.01 7.97
CA ARG A 154 19.09 23.07 8.27
C ARG A 154 18.50 24.02 9.31
N GLU A 155 19.35 24.41 10.25
CA GLU A 155 19.04 25.49 11.18
C GLU A 155 18.77 26.77 10.40
N PRO A 156 17.71 27.56 10.74
CA PRO A 156 17.47 28.86 10.13
C PRO A 156 18.71 29.78 10.38
N GLY A 157 19.34 30.24 9.29
CA GLY A 157 20.50 31.12 9.37
C GLY A 157 21.84 30.53 8.91
N THR A 158 21.94 29.24 8.67
CA THR A 158 23.10 28.64 7.99
C THR A 158 23.01 28.86 6.49
N ALA A 159 23.93 29.65 5.92
CA ALA A 159 23.99 29.86 4.47
C ALA A 159 24.09 28.54 3.71
N PRO A 160 23.39 28.36 2.58
CA PRO A 160 23.57 27.19 1.74
C PRO A 160 25.03 27.12 1.26
N PRO A 161 25.63 25.92 1.08
CA PRO A 161 26.87 25.81 0.36
C PRO A 161 26.72 26.47 -1.02
N PRO A 162 27.80 27.02 -1.58
CA PRO A 162 27.73 27.59 -2.92
C PRO A 162 27.10 26.55 -3.85
N ALA A 163 26.09 26.99 -4.62
CA ALA A 163 25.40 26.14 -5.56
C ALA A 163 26.44 25.53 -6.51
N ALA A 164 26.43 24.22 -6.64
CA ALA A 164 27.14 23.57 -7.73
C ALA A 164 26.69 24.23 -9.05
N PRO A 165 27.60 24.47 -10.01
CA PRO A 165 27.22 25.10 -11.28
C PRO A 165 26.01 24.34 -11.85
N ALA A 166 24.98 25.11 -12.17
CA ALA A 166 23.75 24.55 -12.71
C ALA A 166 24.10 23.65 -13.91
N PRO A 167 23.55 22.44 -13.98
CA PRO A 167 23.67 21.64 -15.21
C PRO A 167 23.21 22.53 -16.36
N ALA A 168 23.98 22.53 -17.46
CA ALA A 168 23.66 23.30 -18.65
C ALA A 168 22.16 23.12 -18.97
N ALA A 169 21.48 24.22 -19.19
CA ALA A 169 20.05 24.21 -19.47
C ALA A 169 19.76 23.12 -20.51
N PRO A 170 18.74 22.26 -20.30
CA PRO A 170 18.40 21.24 -21.28
C PRO A 170 18.17 21.94 -22.62
N GLN A 171 18.91 21.53 -23.64
CA GLN A 171 18.70 22.01 -24.98
C GLN A 171 17.21 21.85 -25.33
N PRO A 172 16.58 22.78 -26.01
CA PRO A 172 15.18 22.69 -26.39
C PRO A 172 14.97 21.33 -27.08
N ARG A 173 14.14 20.47 -26.49
CA ARG A 173 13.83 19.16 -27.03
C ARG A 173 13.37 19.35 -28.47
N ARG A 174 14.03 18.67 -29.43
CA ARG A 174 13.48 18.53 -30.77
C ARG A 174 12.02 18.08 -30.59
N PRO A 175 11.06 18.70 -31.29
CA PRO A 175 9.69 18.23 -31.22
C PRO A 175 9.68 16.77 -31.59
N MET A 176 9.29 15.92 -30.66
CA MET A 176 9.04 14.50 -30.94
C MET A 176 7.98 14.46 -32.05
N PRO A 177 8.15 13.59 -33.06
CA PRO A 177 7.05 13.37 -34.00
C PRO A 177 5.82 13.02 -33.19
N ALA A 178 4.71 13.69 -33.48
CA ALA A 178 3.47 13.47 -32.78
C ALA A 178 3.22 11.97 -32.64
N SER A 179 3.30 11.49 -31.42
CA SER A 179 2.97 10.09 -31.12
C SER A 179 1.57 9.86 -31.65
N ARG A 180 1.41 8.86 -32.52
CA ARG A 180 0.09 8.38 -32.92
C ARG A 180 -0.73 8.30 -31.64
N PRO A 181 -2.00 8.78 -31.64
CA PRO A 181 -2.85 8.59 -30.48
C PRO A 181 -2.82 7.10 -30.14
N VAL A 182 -2.27 6.77 -28.98
CA VAL A 182 -2.44 5.44 -28.41
C VAL A 182 -3.95 5.36 -28.21
N ALA A 183 -4.61 4.48 -28.95
CA ALA A 183 -6.03 4.23 -28.76
C ALA A 183 -6.17 3.88 -27.27
N ILE A 184 -6.85 4.75 -26.53
CA ILE A 184 -7.24 4.43 -25.16
C ILE A 184 -8.01 3.13 -25.29
N PRO A 185 -7.56 2.03 -24.65
CA PRO A 185 -8.34 0.79 -24.70
C PRO A 185 -9.77 1.14 -24.26
N PRO A 186 -10.80 0.61 -24.91
CA PRO A 186 -12.17 0.87 -24.51
C PRO A 186 -12.26 0.57 -23.00
N PRO A 187 -13.07 1.33 -22.25
CA PRO A 187 -13.27 1.07 -20.84
C PRO A 187 -13.55 -0.43 -20.67
N PRO A 188 -12.99 -1.08 -19.64
CA PRO A 188 -13.24 -2.50 -19.45
C PRO A 188 -14.74 -2.73 -19.54
N THR A 189 -15.14 -3.70 -20.35
CA THR A 189 -16.53 -4.11 -20.48
C THR A 189 -17.10 -4.23 -19.08
N PRO A 190 -18.27 -3.66 -18.76
CA PRO A 190 -18.84 -3.75 -17.44
C PRO A 190 -18.75 -5.21 -16.99
N VAL A 191 -18.07 -5.46 -15.88
CA VAL A 191 -18.04 -6.80 -15.30
C VAL A 191 -19.51 -7.16 -15.11
N ALA A 192 -19.99 -8.18 -15.81
CA ALA A 192 -21.36 -8.63 -15.69
C ALA A 192 -21.64 -8.74 -14.19
N SER A 193 -22.65 -8.05 -13.70
CA SER A 193 -22.99 -8.05 -12.29
C SER A 193 -23.05 -9.50 -11.82
N ALA A 194 -22.40 -9.81 -10.72
CA ALA A 194 -22.49 -11.13 -10.09
C ALA A 194 -23.91 -11.42 -9.60
N PHE A 195 -24.80 -10.43 -9.67
CA PHE A 195 -26.18 -10.47 -9.20
C PHE A 195 -27.16 -10.31 -10.36
N SER A 196 -28.27 -11.07 -10.28
CA SER A 196 -29.41 -10.97 -11.17
C SER A 196 -30.54 -10.22 -10.49
N ALA A 197 -31.41 -9.59 -11.29
CA ALA A 197 -32.60 -8.93 -10.74
C ALA A 197 -33.46 -9.92 -9.95
N GLY A 198 -33.76 -9.60 -8.71
CA GLY A 198 -34.48 -10.45 -7.77
C GLY A 198 -33.63 -11.20 -6.77
N ASP A 199 -32.31 -11.21 -6.92
CA ASP A 199 -31.41 -11.85 -5.96
C ASP A 199 -31.53 -11.20 -4.57
N ALA A 200 -31.62 -12.03 -3.53
CA ALA A 200 -31.56 -11.59 -2.16
C ALA A 200 -30.13 -11.14 -1.80
N ILE A 201 -30.00 -9.94 -1.30
CA ILE A 201 -28.71 -9.31 -1.03
C ILE A 201 -28.68 -8.59 0.31
N ARG A 202 -27.47 -8.34 0.79
CA ARG A 202 -27.20 -7.41 1.91
C ARG A 202 -26.38 -6.25 1.40
N PHE A 203 -26.70 -5.04 1.85
CA PHE A 203 -26.01 -3.82 1.43
C PHE A 203 -25.97 -2.79 2.58
N PRO A 204 -24.97 -1.90 2.62
CA PRO A 204 -24.94 -0.79 3.55
C PRO A 204 -26.01 0.24 3.18
N ASP A 205 -26.96 0.50 4.06
CA ASP A 205 -28.04 1.45 3.80
C ASP A 205 -27.63 2.87 4.20
N PRO A 206 -27.53 3.81 3.25
CA PRO A 206 -27.17 5.19 3.53
C PRO A 206 -28.11 5.91 4.49
N GLN A 207 -29.37 5.49 4.58
CA GLN A 207 -30.35 6.07 5.49
C GLN A 207 -30.26 5.53 6.92
N ARG A 208 -29.58 4.39 7.11
CA ARG A 208 -29.39 3.72 8.40
C ARG A 208 -27.95 3.76 8.91
N GLY A 209 -27.16 4.77 8.49
CA GLY A 209 -25.80 4.95 8.98
C GLY A 209 -24.83 3.86 8.53
N GLU A 210 -25.01 3.35 7.29
CA GLU A 210 -24.19 2.29 6.68
C GLU A 210 -24.31 0.90 7.35
N GLN A 211 -25.34 0.67 8.18
CA GLN A 211 -25.63 -0.68 8.66
C GLN A 211 -26.06 -1.58 7.51
N MET A 212 -25.57 -2.82 7.54
CA MET A 212 -25.92 -3.82 6.53
C MET A 212 -27.41 -4.17 6.65
N THR A 213 -28.14 -3.96 5.57
CA THR A 213 -29.59 -4.17 5.45
C THR A 213 -29.87 -5.24 4.41
N HIS A 214 -30.93 -6.02 4.61
CA HIS A 214 -31.42 -6.99 3.64
C HIS A 214 -32.27 -6.30 2.57
N GLY A 215 -32.26 -6.86 1.38
CA GLY A 215 -33.07 -6.38 0.28
C GLY A 215 -32.89 -7.22 -0.97
N THR A 216 -33.35 -6.68 -2.08
CA THR A 216 -33.31 -7.38 -3.38
C THR A 216 -32.51 -6.55 -4.38
N PHE A 217 -31.62 -7.19 -5.11
CA PHE A 217 -30.92 -6.55 -6.21
C PHE A 217 -31.88 -6.21 -7.34
N VAL A 218 -31.80 -5.02 -7.90
CA VAL A 218 -32.63 -4.60 -9.04
C VAL A 218 -31.80 -4.61 -10.32
N GLU A 219 -30.83 -3.73 -10.39
CA GLU A 219 -29.96 -3.60 -11.58
C GLU A 219 -28.71 -2.75 -11.28
N VAL A 220 -27.70 -2.86 -12.14
CA VAL A 220 -26.57 -1.92 -12.13
C VAL A 220 -27.04 -0.59 -12.72
N ALA A 221 -26.80 0.50 -12.03
CA ALA A 221 -27.19 1.84 -12.47
C ALA A 221 -26.15 2.38 -13.49
N VAL A 222 -26.22 1.85 -14.71
CA VAL A 222 -25.31 2.24 -15.81
C VAL A 222 -25.46 3.73 -16.12
N GLY A 223 -24.33 4.45 -16.17
CA GLY A 223 -24.32 5.88 -16.43
C GLY A 223 -24.70 6.78 -15.24
N HIS A 224 -24.94 6.19 -14.06
CA HIS A 224 -25.26 6.90 -12.82
C HIS A 224 -24.29 6.53 -11.70
N PRO A 225 -23.01 6.89 -11.80
CA PRO A 225 -22.05 6.59 -10.72
C PRO A 225 -22.38 7.39 -9.47
N ILE A 226 -21.99 6.86 -8.32
CA ILE A 226 -22.02 7.59 -7.04
C ILE A 226 -20.69 8.32 -6.87
N GLU A 227 -20.78 9.59 -6.53
CA GLU A 227 -19.62 10.38 -6.14
C GLU A 227 -19.26 10.09 -4.68
N VAL A 228 -18.11 9.46 -4.47
CA VAL A 228 -17.59 9.19 -3.13
C VAL A 228 -16.60 10.29 -2.77
N PRO A 229 -16.91 11.08 -1.73
CA PRO A 229 -16.01 12.15 -1.31
C PRO A 229 -14.67 11.58 -0.86
N SER A 230 -13.58 12.23 -1.29
CA SER A 230 -12.26 11.88 -0.77
C SER A 230 -12.14 12.39 0.66
N ARG A 231 -11.71 11.52 1.59
CA ARG A 231 -11.37 11.92 2.96
C ARG A 231 -10.00 12.63 3.05
N VAL A 232 -9.29 12.71 1.94
CA VAL A 232 -7.98 13.38 1.85
C VAL A 232 -8.16 14.73 1.17
N GLY A 233 -7.81 15.80 1.86
CA GLY A 233 -7.88 17.16 1.31
C GLY A 233 -7.09 17.30 0.00
N GLY A 234 -7.67 17.95 -0.99
CA GLY A 234 -7.05 18.19 -2.31
C GLY A 234 -7.16 17.05 -3.32
N VAL A 235 -7.74 15.90 -2.95
CA VAL A 235 -8.03 14.81 -3.90
C VAL A 235 -9.48 14.94 -4.33
N PRO A 236 -9.77 14.98 -5.67
CA PRO A 236 -11.14 15.05 -6.15
C PRO A 236 -11.93 13.80 -5.76
N PRO A 237 -13.25 13.91 -5.61
CA PRO A 237 -14.10 12.77 -5.34
C PRO A 237 -14.01 11.75 -6.47
N ARG A 238 -14.20 10.47 -6.16
CA ARG A 238 -14.18 9.38 -7.13
C ARG A 238 -15.60 9.01 -7.52
N LEU A 239 -15.79 8.81 -8.83
CA LEU A 239 -17.01 8.20 -9.36
C LEU A 239 -16.86 6.67 -9.29
N VAL A 240 -17.79 6.00 -8.61
CA VAL A 240 -17.83 4.54 -8.49
C VAL A 240 -19.14 4.00 -9.04
N GLU A 241 -19.09 2.78 -9.59
CA GLU A 241 -20.30 2.09 -10.07
C GLU A 241 -21.32 1.95 -8.95
N SER A 242 -22.57 2.19 -9.28
CA SER A 242 -23.69 2.05 -8.36
C SER A 242 -24.71 1.04 -8.87
N ALA A 243 -25.51 0.53 -7.95
CA ALA A 243 -26.61 -0.36 -8.27
C ALA A 243 -27.89 0.10 -7.58
N TRP A 244 -29.02 -0.20 -8.19
CA TRP A 244 -30.32 -0.05 -7.57
C TRP A 244 -30.65 -1.31 -6.76
N VAL A 245 -31.06 -1.10 -5.53
CA VAL A 245 -31.50 -2.16 -4.61
C VAL A 245 -32.87 -1.79 -4.05
N ARG A 246 -33.72 -2.80 -3.80
CA ARG A 246 -35.03 -2.61 -3.16
C ARG A 246 -34.96 -3.08 -1.73
N ARG A 247 -35.36 -2.23 -0.81
CA ARG A 247 -35.47 -2.56 0.62
C ARG A 247 -36.66 -3.44 0.91
N GLU A 248 -36.71 -4.04 2.07
CA GLU A 248 -37.86 -4.84 2.54
C GLU A 248 -39.16 -4.04 2.62
N ASP A 249 -39.07 -2.73 2.86
CA ASP A 249 -40.22 -1.81 2.88
C ASP A 249 -40.73 -1.43 1.48
N GLY A 250 -40.15 -2.00 0.42
CA GLY A 250 -40.51 -1.75 -0.97
C GLY A 250 -39.86 -0.51 -1.59
N THR A 251 -39.18 0.33 -0.80
CA THR A 251 -38.47 1.50 -1.32
C THR A 251 -37.19 1.08 -2.04
N THR A 252 -36.73 1.91 -2.99
CA THR A 252 -35.46 1.68 -3.68
C THR A 252 -34.36 2.59 -3.17
N ALA A 253 -33.13 2.10 -3.17
CA ALA A 253 -31.95 2.87 -2.86
C ALA A 253 -30.89 2.65 -3.93
N ARG A 254 -30.02 3.63 -4.11
CA ARG A 254 -28.83 3.52 -4.93
C ARG A 254 -27.63 3.37 -4.02
N VAL A 255 -26.86 2.28 -4.19
CA VAL A 255 -25.73 1.93 -3.35
C VAL A 255 -24.49 1.65 -4.20
N ILE A 256 -23.31 1.66 -3.60
CA ILE A 256 -22.07 1.31 -4.29
C ILE A 256 -22.13 -0.19 -4.62
N HIS A 257 -22.05 -0.55 -5.89
CA HIS A 257 -22.17 -1.92 -6.37
C HIS A 257 -21.19 -2.88 -5.68
N ALA A 258 -19.95 -2.47 -5.50
CA ALA A 258 -18.93 -3.27 -4.83
C ALA A 258 -19.21 -3.61 -3.36
N TRP A 259 -20.20 -2.95 -2.74
CA TRP A 259 -20.56 -3.19 -1.32
C TRP A 259 -21.71 -4.18 -1.13
N ILE A 260 -22.34 -4.61 -2.22
CA ILE A 260 -23.41 -5.60 -2.19
C ILE A 260 -22.83 -6.98 -1.87
N ARG A 261 -23.51 -7.75 -1.06
CA ARG A 261 -23.17 -9.13 -0.69
C ARG A 261 -24.37 -10.04 -0.90
N PRO A 262 -24.18 -11.34 -1.24
CA PRO A 262 -25.29 -12.29 -1.28
C PRO A 262 -25.91 -12.45 0.11
N ASP A 263 -27.23 -12.60 0.15
CA ASP A 263 -27.94 -12.92 1.38
C ASP A 263 -27.81 -14.43 1.62
N GLY A 264 -27.11 -14.83 2.66
CA GLY A 264 -26.89 -16.24 2.97
C GLY A 264 -25.44 -16.67 3.17
N ASP A 265 -24.46 -15.82 2.91
CA ASP A 265 -23.09 -16.05 3.38
C ASP A 265 -23.03 -15.84 4.90
N GLY A 266 -23.29 -16.92 5.65
CA GLY A 266 -23.02 -17.02 7.05
C GLY A 266 -21.51 -16.89 7.30
N GLY A 267 -21.02 -15.66 7.36
CA GLY A 267 -19.72 -15.39 7.96
C GLY A 267 -19.76 -15.80 9.44
N PRO A 268 -18.67 -16.28 10.00
CA PRO A 268 -18.63 -16.72 11.39
C PRO A 268 -19.00 -15.55 12.32
N THR A 269 -19.88 -15.86 13.26
CA THR A 269 -20.27 -15.03 14.41
C THR A 269 -19.08 -14.61 15.25
#